data_f1052b1da04966ee68ad9e8764eb27c7
#
_entry.id   f1052b1da04966ee68ad9e8764eb27c7
#
_cell.length_a   1.000
_cell.length_b   1.000
_cell.length_c   1.000
_cell.angle_alpha   90.00
_cell.angle_beta   90.00
_cell.angle_gamma   90.00
#
_symmetry.space_group_name_H-M   'P 1'
#
loop_
_entity.id
_entity.type
_entity.pdbx_description
1 polymer ?
#
loop_
_entity_poly.entity_id
_entity_poly.type
_entity_poly.pdbx_seq_one_letter_code
_entity_poly.pdbx_strand_id
1 'polypeptide(L)'
;MIKTSRQLKDKIKNLTHGDSLKSQTLLRTYMMERFLERLAVSQYNSHFVLKGGMLVSSMVGLQQRATMDIDTTVVALPLTLEDATRTIQEIININLPDGVVFSITNAESIMEEHDYPGLRFTLIGTLDGLRQKVKIDISTGDAITPQAIEYRYPLMFEDRSLQIMSYNLETLLAEKLETIMYRGTSNTRMRDFYDIYMLTGKPGIAINDATLYRAFLATSNTRRTTGFIPQFAAILESVESNGEIQKIWNKFCKDNDYVLEHDWHKIIASVKIMENRLEQQRERAKRSHACLLYTSDAADGLI
;
A
#
# COMPACT_ATOMS: atom_id res chain seq x y z
N MET A 1 -12.94 24.35 -0.98
CA MET A 1 -11.52 24.19 -1.41
C MET A 1 -10.66 25.21 -0.65
N ILE A 2 -9.52 24.78 -0.09
CA ILE A 2 -8.55 25.63 0.62
C ILE A 2 -7.73 26.38 -0.42
N LYS A 3 -7.55 27.70 -0.24
CA LYS A 3 -6.81 28.57 -1.19
C LYS A 3 -5.59 29.23 -0.58
N THR A 4 -5.48 29.29 0.75
CA THR A 4 -4.38 29.96 1.43
C THR A 4 -3.73 29.08 2.48
N SER A 5 -2.45 29.33 2.73
CA SER A 5 -1.68 28.62 3.75
C SER A 5 -2.28 28.82 5.16
N ARG A 6 -2.87 29.99 5.43
CA ARG A 6 -3.53 30.29 6.69
C ARG A 6 -4.76 29.39 6.88
N GLN A 7 -5.66 29.31 5.88
CA GLN A 7 -6.83 28.43 5.94
C GLN A 7 -6.45 26.97 6.20
N LEU A 8 -5.39 26.49 5.52
CA LEU A 8 -4.89 25.13 5.72
C LEU A 8 -4.38 24.90 7.14
N LYS A 9 -3.53 25.83 7.64
CA LYS A 9 -2.99 25.75 9.01
C LYS A 9 -4.08 25.79 10.07
N ASP A 10 -5.08 26.64 9.91
CA ASP A 10 -6.20 26.76 10.87
C ASP A 10 -7.01 25.45 10.92
N LYS A 11 -7.34 24.85 9.74
CA LYS A 11 -8.02 23.54 9.70
C LYS A 11 -7.20 22.43 10.35
N ILE A 12 -5.90 22.36 10.04
CA ILE A 12 -4.99 21.36 10.63
C ILE A 12 -4.92 21.55 12.15
N LYS A 13 -4.72 22.77 12.62
CA LYS A 13 -4.63 23.08 14.06
C LYS A 13 -5.89 22.64 14.82
N ASN A 14 -7.06 22.85 14.23
CA ASN A 14 -8.33 22.43 14.84
C ASN A 14 -8.43 20.90 14.98
N LEU A 15 -7.94 20.13 14.00
CA LEU A 15 -7.95 18.66 14.04
C LEU A 15 -6.88 18.07 14.95
N THR A 16 -5.74 18.73 15.07
CA THR A 16 -4.59 18.21 15.82
C THR A 16 -4.49 18.75 17.23
N HIS A 17 -5.37 19.68 17.60
CA HIS A 17 -5.32 20.40 18.90
C HIS A 17 -3.93 20.98 19.20
N GLY A 18 -3.19 21.37 18.14
CA GLY A 18 -1.86 21.96 18.24
C GLY A 18 -0.70 20.98 18.31
N ASP A 19 -0.94 19.67 18.18
CA ASP A 19 0.11 18.67 18.07
C ASP A 19 0.93 18.89 16.77
N SER A 20 2.23 19.14 16.94
CA SER A 20 3.10 19.51 15.81
C SER A 20 3.40 18.34 14.88
N LEU A 21 3.55 17.11 15.39
CA LEU A 21 3.83 15.91 14.57
C LEU A 21 2.61 15.53 13.74
N LYS A 22 1.43 15.52 14.36
CA LYS A 22 0.17 15.31 13.65
C LYS A 22 -0.08 16.40 12.62
N SER A 23 0.24 17.66 12.96
CA SER A 23 0.09 18.80 12.05
C SER A 23 0.98 18.65 10.79
N GLN A 24 2.23 18.23 10.96
CA GLN A 24 3.13 17.96 9.83
C GLN A 24 2.64 16.80 8.96
N THR A 25 2.10 15.76 9.59
CA THR A 25 1.52 14.61 8.89
C THR A 25 0.33 15.03 8.04
N LEU A 26 -0.63 15.77 8.62
CA LEU A 26 -1.80 16.25 7.86
C LEU A 26 -1.44 17.25 6.77
N LEU A 27 -0.44 18.11 6.99
CA LEU A 27 0.07 19.01 5.97
C LEU A 27 0.64 18.24 4.78
N ARG A 28 1.43 17.20 5.05
CA ARG A 28 1.99 16.33 4.01
C ARG A 28 0.88 15.59 3.26
N THR A 29 -0.06 15.00 3.98
CA THR A 29 -1.21 14.31 3.38
C THR A 29 -2.00 15.24 2.46
N TYR A 30 -2.26 16.48 2.88
CA TYR A 30 -2.93 17.47 2.04
C TYR A 30 -2.18 17.69 0.72
N MET A 31 -0.86 17.86 0.76
CA MET A 31 -0.08 18.05 -0.46
C MET A 31 -0.03 16.79 -1.32
N MET A 32 0.01 15.60 -0.73
CA MET A 32 -0.10 14.35 -1.46
C MET A 32 -1.47 14.23 -2.17
N GLU A 33 -2.55 14.60 -1.51
CA GLU A 33 -3.88 14.65 -2.12
C GLU A 33 -3.96 15.63 -3.30
N ARG A 34 -3.30 16.79 -3.19
CA ARG A 34 -3.25 17.77 -4.32
C ARG A 34 -2.50 17.20 -5.52
N PHE A 35 -1.46 16.38 -5.30
CA PHE A 35 -0.82 15.64 -6.39
C PHE A 35 -1.77 14.57 -6.97
N LEU A 36 -2.40 13.76 -6.14
CA LEU A 36 -3.36 12.74 -6.60
C LEU A 36 -4.53 13.36 -7.38
N GLU A 37 -4.95 14.56 -7.03
CA GLU A 37 -6.02 15.25 -7.77
C GLU A 37 -5.58 15.62 -9.18
N ARG A 38 -4.33 16.07 -9.38
CA ARG A 38 -3.75 16.31 -10.70
C ARG A 38 -3.64 15.01 -11.49
N LEU A 39 -3.17 13.95 -10.84
CA LEU A 39 -3.11 12.62 -11.45
C LEU A 39 -4.52 12.15 -11.89
N ALA A 40 -5.54 12.31 -11.05
CA ALA A 40 -6.91 11.89 -11.33
C ALA A 40 -7.53 12.55 -12.58
N VAL A 41 -7.15 13.79 -12.89
CA VAL A 41 -7.64 14.52 -14.07
C VAL A 41 -6.67 14.48 -15.25
N SER A 42 -5.51 13.83 -15.10
CA SER A 42 -4.53 13.68 -16.17
C SER A 42 -4.87 12.54 -17.12
N GLN A 43 -4.28 12.57 -18.31
CA GLN A 43 -4.31 11.43 -19.25
C GLN A 43 -3.63 10.16 -18.70
N TYR A 44 -2.89 10.26 -17.60
CA TYR A 44 -2.13 9.17 -16.98
C TYR A 44 -2.90 8.44 -15.87
N ASN A 45 -4.10 8.87 -15.52
CA ASN A 45 -4.88 8.30 -14.41
C ASN A 45 -5.03 6.76 -14.50
N SER A 46 -5.28 6.23 -15.70
CA SER A 46 -5.43 4.79 -15.92
C SER A 46 -4.12 3.99 -15.82
N HIS A 47 -2.97 4.67 -15.85
CA HIS A 47 -1.66 4.04 -15.83
C HIS A 47 -1.02 3.99 -14.45
N PHE A 48 -1.39 4.91 -13.54
CA PHE A 48 -0.86 4.96 -12.18
C PHE A 48 -1.84 4.30 -11.21
N VAL A 49 -1.41 3.22 -10.61
CA VAL A 49 -2.22 2.44 -9.67
C VAL A 49 -1.73 2.70 -8.26
N LEU A 50 -2.55 3.38 -7.43
CA LEU A 50 -2.23 3.68 -6.04
C LEU A 50 -2.14 2.39 -5.21
N LYS A 51 -1.10 2.29 -4.38
CA LYS A 51 -0.89 1.19 -3.44
C LYS A 51 -0.35 1.68 -2.10
N GLY A 52 0.15 0.79 -1.28
CA GLY A 52 0.92 1.10 -0.08
C GLY A 52 0.18 1.89 0.99
N GLY A 53 0.94 2.71 1.72
CA GLY A 53 0.49 3.38 2.93
C GLY A 53 -0.64 4.37 2.71
N MET A 54 -0.67 5.10 1.60
CA MET A 54 -1.69 6.10 1.32
C MET A 54 -3.06 5.44 1.03
N LEU A 55 -3.06 4.31 0.32
CA LEU A 55 -4.28 3.53 0.10
C LEU A 55 -4.81 2.95 1.43
N VAL A 56 -3.93 2.36 2.27
CA VAL A 56 -4.35 1.87 3.60
C VAL A 56 -4.95 3.00 4.43
N SER A 57 -4.28 4.16 4.51
CA SER A 57 -4.77 5.32 5.27
C SER A 57 -6.15 5.77 4.84
N SER A 58 -6.45 5.76 3.53
CA SER A 58 -7.77 6.12 3.01
C SER A 58 -8.85 5.11 3.39
N MET A 59 -8.49 3.84 3.54
CA MET A 59 -9.41 2.77 3.92
C MET A 59 -9.69 2.75 5.42
N VAL A 60 -8.66 2.90 6.27
CA VAL A 60 -8.82 2.77 7.74
C VAL A 60 -9.05 4.12 8.44
N GLY A 61 -8.62 5.21 7.83
CA GLY A 61 -8.68 6.58 8.36
C GLY A 61 -7.31 7.15 8.70
N LEU A 62 -7.10 8.42 8.37
CA LEU A 62 -5.82 9.12 8.53
C LEU A 62 -5.34 9.23 9.99
N GLN A 63 -6.27 9.26 10.95
CA GLN A 63 -5.93 9.29 12.37
C GLN A 63 -5.40 7.95 12.88
N GLN A 64 -5.73 6.86 12.19
CA GLN A 64 -5.34 5.50 12.55
C GLN A 64 -4.10 5.02 11.79
N ARG A 65 -3.76 5.69 10.68
CA ARG A 65 -2.63 5.29 9.85
C ARG A 65 -2.06 6.48 9.08
N ALA A 66 -0.93 6.98 9.52
CA ALA A 66 -0.17 8.03 8.83
C ALA A 66 0.75 7.44 7.76
N THR A 67 0.92 8.15 6.65
CA THR A 67 1.88 7.80 5.60
C THR A 67 2.82 8.97 5.28
N MET A 68 3.97 8.67 4.69
CA MET A 68 5.03 9.64 4.41
C MET A 68 5.21 9.92 2.92
N ASP A 69 4.70 9.02 2.07
CA ASP A 69 4.94 8.91 0.64
C ASP A 69 3.69 8.42 -0.09
N ILE A 70 3.69 8.65 -1.39
CA ILE A 70 2.73 8.08 -2.33
C ILE A 70 3.41 6.89 -2.99
N ASP A 71 2.87 5.70 -2.78
CA ASP A 71 3.31 4.49 -3.45
C ASP A 71 2.41 4.21 -4.65
N THR A 72 2.98 4.05 -5.84
CA THR A 72 2.24 3.69 -7.04
C THR A 72 2.97 2.60 -7.81
N THR A 73 2.22 1.81 -8.57
CA THR A 73 2.78 0.99 -9.64
C THR A 73 2.28 1.50 -10.98
N VAL A 74 3.14 1.48 -11.99
CA VAL A 74 2.79 1.92 -13.34
C VAL A 74 2.53 0.71 -14.22
N VAL A 75 1.42 0.76 -14.95
CA VAL A 75 1.01 -0.27 -15.92
C VAL A 75 0.94 0.31 -17.32
N ALA A 76 1.42 -0.44 -18.30
CA ALA A 76 1.36 -0.11 -19.73
C ALA A 76 2.01 1.24 -20.12
N LEU A 77 3.04 1.67 -19.36
CA LEU A 77 3.90 2.81 -19.71
C LEU A 77 5.38 2.41 -19.57
N PRO A 78 6.28 2.90 -20.44
CA PRO A 78 7.71 2.74 -20.21
C PRO A 78 8.13 3.47 -18.93
N LEU A 79 9.00 2.83 -18.14
CA LEU A 79 9.51 3.41 -16.88
C LEU A 79 11.02 3.69 -17.00
N THR A 80 11.44 4.46 -18.00
CA THR A 80 12.76 5.11 -17.94
C THR A 80 12.68 6.31 -17.01
N LEU A 81 13.80 6.71 -16.40
CA LEU A 81 13.85 7.90 -15.55
C LEU A 81 13.42 9.15 -16.32
N GLU A 82 13.80 9.24 -17.60
CA GLU A 82 13.45 10.35 -18.48
C GLU A 82 11.95 10.42 -18.77
N ASP A 83 11.34 9.28 -19.19
CA ASP A 83 9.91 9.23 -19.50
C ASP A 83 9.06 9.48 -18.26
N ALA A 84 9.44 8.89 -17.12
CA ALA A 84 8.76 9.11 -15.85
C ALA A 84 8.89 10.58 -15.41
N THR A 85 10.05 11.20 -15.57
CA THR A 85 10.24 12.62 -15.23
C THR A 85 9.35 13.51 -16.09
N ARG A 86 9.25 13.26 -17.39
CA ARG A 86 8.36 13.97 -18.30
C ARG A 86 6.89 13.78 -17.86
N THR A 87 6.49 12.56 -17.59
CA THR A 87 5.12 12.24 -17.14
C THR A 87 4.77 12.97 -15.83
N ILE A 88 5.63 12.89 -14.82
CA ILE A 88 5.41 13.60 -13.54
C ILE A 88 5.38 15.12 -13.76
N GLN A 89 6.23 15.67 -14.64
CA GLN A 89 6.23 17.09 -14.97
C GLN A 89 4.91 17.52 -15.64
N GLU A 90 4.37 16.71 -16.54
CA GLU A 90 3.06 16.99 -17.17
C GLU A 90 1.93 16.95 -16.14
N ILE A 91 1.93 15.96 -15.22
CA ILE A 91 0.93 15.86 -14.15
C ILE A 91 0.98 17.09 -13.24
N ILE A 92 2.15 17.49 -12.75
CA ILE A 92 2.27 18.61 -11.81
C ILE A 92 2.01 19.97 -12.44
N ASN A 93 2.11 20.08 -13.77
CA ASN A 93 1.80 21.30 -14.53
C ASN A 93 0.28 21.48 -14.74
N ILE A 94 -0.55 20.50 -14.42
CA ILE A 94 -2.01 20.66 -14.50
C ILE A 94 -2.44 21.73 -13.50
N ASN A 95 -3.01 22.80 -14.04
CA ASN A 95 -3.48 23.92 -13.23
C ASN A 95 -4.84 23.59 -12.61
N LEU A 96 -4.92 23.54 -11.29
CA LEU A 96 -6.15 23.38 -10.52
C LEU A 96 -6.41 24.65 -9.70
N PRO A 97 -7.69 24.98 -9.41
CA PRO A 97 -8.03 26.18 -8.65
C PRO A 97 -7.78 26.05 -7.14
N ASP A 98 -6.76 25.28 -6.75
CA ASP A 98 -6.35 24.98 -5.36
C ASP A 98 -5.20 25.86 -4.86
N GLY A 99 -4.58 26.64 -5.75
CA GLY A 99 -3.44 27.53 -5.44
C GLY A 99 -2.12 26.79 -5.16
N VAL A 100 -2.07 25.46 -5.33
CA VAL A 100 -0.87 24.66 -5.11
C VAL A 100 -0.06 24.56 -6.39
N VAL A 101 1.25 24.81 -6.28
CA VAL A 101 2.22 24.64 -7.35
C VAL A 101 3.25 23.60 -6.90
N PHE A 102 3.62 22.70 -7.81
CA PHE A 102 4.65 21.69 -7.55
C PHE A 102 5.90 21.94 -8.38
N SER A 103 7.05 21.54 -7.84
CA SER A 103 8.32 21.45 -8.57
C SER A 103 9.04 20.15 -8.23
N ILE A 104 9.66 19.51 -9.22
CA ILE A 104 10.55 18.36 -9.00
C ILE A 104 11.88 18.89 -8.46
N THR A 105 12.34 18.33 -7.35
CA THR A 105 13.65 18.67 -6.75
C THR A 105 14.65 17.53 -6.83
N ASN A 106 14.18 16.30 -6.95
CA ASN A 106 15.02 15.11 -7.17
C ASN A 106 14.23 14.04 -7.91
N ALA A 107 14.91 13.27 -8.74
CA ALA A 107 14.42 12.06 -9.38
C ALA A 107 15.57 11.04 -9.40
N GLU A 108 15.34 9.85 -8.85
CA GLU A 108 16.38 8.84 -8.68
C GLU A 108 15.81 7.43 -8.86
N SER A 109 16.65 6.52 -9.34
CA SER A 109 16.33 5.09 -9.33
C SER A 109 16.48 4.55 -7.91
N ILE A 110 15.55 3.66 -7.53
CA ILE A 110 15.57 2.95 -6.26
C ILE A 110 15.44 1.44 -6.51
N MET A 111 15.94 0.61 -5.58
CA MET A 111 15.88 -0.84 -5.67
C MET A 111 16.59 -1.43 -6.91
N GLU A 112 17.74 -0.86 -7.30
CA GLU A 112 18.52 -1.29 -8.48
C GLU A 112 18.95 -2.77 -8.42
N GLU A 113 19.00 -3.37 -7.23
CA GLU A 113 19.34 -4.79 -7.01
C GLU A 113 18.16 -5.75 -7.27
N HIS A 114 16.95 -5.24 -7.54
CA HIS A 114 15.77 -6.05 -7.83
C HIS A 114 15.53 -6.13 -9.34
N ASP A 115 14.93 -7.22 -9.80
CA ASP A 115 14.54 -7.44 -11.21
C ASP A 115 13.62 -6.32 -11.76
N TYR A 116 12.98 -5.56 -10.90
CA TYR A 116 12.09 -4.45 -11.24
C TYR A 116 12.50 -3.19 -10.47
N PRO A 117 13.38 -2.37 -11.05
CA PRO A 117 13.80 -1.11 -10.45
C PRO A 117 12.60 -0.17 -10.28
N GLY A 118 12.60 0.56 -9.18
CA GLY A 118 11.64 1.62 -8.93
C GLY A 118 12.26 2.99 -9.18
N LEU A 119 11.41 4.01 -9.25
CA LEU A 119 11.81 5.42 -9.33
C LEU A 119 11.24 6.18 -8.15
N ARG A 120 12.03 7.06 -7.56
CA ARG A 120 11.59 7.98 -6.52
C ARG A 120 11.67 9.41 -7.00
N PHE A 121 10.56 10.11 -6.90
CA PHE A 121 10.47 11.55 -7.12
C PHE A 121 10.32 12.29 -5.80
N THR A 122 11.08 13.35 -5.62
CA THR A 122 10.89 14.30 -4.54
C THR A 122 10.37 15.61 -5.12
N LEU A 123 9.17 15.98 -4.70
CA LEU A 123 8.53 17.23 -5.10
C LEU A 123 8.49 18.21 -3.93
N ILE A 124 8.43 19.49 -4.24
CA ILE A 124 8.02 20.54 -3.31
C ILE A 124 6.67 21.06 -3.78
N GLY A 125 5.64 20.85 -2.96
CA GLY A 125 4.36 21.53 -3.09
C GLY A 125 4.38 22.86 -2.35
N THR A 126 3.94 23.92 -3.01
CA THR A 126 3.91 25.28 -2.46
C THR A 126 2.49 25.82 -2.52
N LEU A 127 1.98 26.30 -1.37
CA LEU A 127 0.68 26.98 -1.24
C LEU A 127 0.90 28.28 -0.49
N ASP A 128 0.72 29.43 -1.15
CA ASP A 128 0.81 30.75 -0.52
C ASP A 128 2.07 30.86 0.38
N GLY A 129 3.25 30.55 -0.16
CA GLY A 129 4.52 30.54 0.53
C GLY A 129 4.82 29.36 1.46
N LEU A 130 3.81 28.57 1.83
CA LEU A 130 4.00 27.33 2.59
C LEU A 130 4.56 26.23 1.70
N ARG A 131 5.70 25.65 2.07
CA ARG A 131 6.40 24.63 1.30
C ARG A 131 6.36 23.29 2.04
N GLN A 132 6.00 22.22 1.32
CA GLN A 132 5.99 20.86 1.86
C GLN A 132 6.61 19.88 0.86
N LYS A 133 7.53 19.06 1.36
CA LYS A 133 8.10 17.94 0.60
C LYS A 133 7.08 16.81 0.45
N VAL A 134 6.94 16.30 -0.77
CA VAL A 134 6.16 15.12 -1.13
C VAL A 134 7.08 14.13 -1.83
N LYS A 135 7.01 12.87 -1.47
CA LYS A 135 7.72 11.79 -2.14
C LYS A 135 6.73 10.90 -2.89
N ILE A 136 7.13 10.47 -4.07
CA ILE A 136 6.37 9.55 -4.91
C ILE A 136 7.30 8.42 -5.30
N ASP A 137 6.95 7.21 -4.90
CA ASP A 137 7.63 5.98 -5.29
C ASP A 137 6.83 5.29 -6.38
N ILE A 138 7.48 5.00 -7.49
CA ILE A 138 6.88 4.39 -8.66
C ILE A 138 7.59 3.06 -8.90
N SER A 139 6.83 1.97 -8.94
CA SER A 139 7.32 0.64 -9.31
C SER A 139 6.69 0.17 -10.63
N THR A 140 7.22 -0.92 -11.17
CA THR A 140 6.64 -1.65 -12.29
C THR A 140 6.71 -3.14 -12.02
N GLY A 141 5.96 -3.92 -12.82
CA GLY A 141 6.02 -5.39 -12.76
C GLY A 141 5.30 -6.01 -11.57
N ASP A 142 4.64 -5.22 -10.74
CA ASP A 142 3.85 -5.74 -9.63
C ASP A 142 2.66 -6.57 -10.14
N ALA A 143 2.43 -7.71 -9.51
CA ALA A 143 1.27 -8.54 -9.81
C ALA A 143 0.02 -7.96 -9.17
N ILE A 144 -0.95 -7.54 -9.97
CA ILE A 144 -2.25 -7.05 -9.51
C ILE A 144 -3.32 -8.08 -9.86
N THR A 145 -3.98 -8.68 -8.87
CA THR A 145 -4.89 -9.82 -9.06
C THR A 145 -6.27 -9.54 -8.49
N PRO A 146 -7.35 -9.66 -9.28
CA PRO A 146 -7.36 -9.97 -10.72
C PRO A 146 -6.89 -8.80 -11.58
N GLN A 147 -7.11 -7.56 -11.13
CA GLN A 147 -6.74 -6.31 -11.81
C GLN A 147 -6.86 -5.12 -10.87
N ALA A 148 -6.31 -3.97 -11.27
CA ALA A 148 -6.54 -2.70 -10.60
C ALA A 148 -8.03 -2.32 -10.64
N ILE A 149 -8.47 -1.57 -9.63
CA ILE A 149 -9.86 -1.12 -9.50
C ILE A 149 -9.97 0.40 -9.54
N GLU A 150 -11.09 0.90 -10.02
CA GLU A 150 -11.45 2.30 -9.78
C GLU A 150 -11.79 2.50 -8.31
N TYR A 151 -11.10 3.42 -7.67
CA TYR A 151 -11.24 3.70 -6.25
C TYR A 151 -11.66 5.13 -6.00
N ARG A 152 -12.64 5.31 -5.14
CA ARG A 152 -13.08 6.61 -4.64
C ARG A 152 -12.22 7.01 -3.44
N TYR A 153 -11.14 7.72 -3.70
CA TYR A 153 -10.25 8.23 -2.67
C TYR A 153 -10.88 9.45 -1.97
N PRO A 154 -11.25 9.36 -0.68
CA PRO A 154 -11.87 10.47 0.05
C PRO A 154 -10.83 11.54 0.35
N LEU A 155 -11.16 12.81 0.12
CA LEU A 155 -10.29 13.92 0.47
C LEU A 155 -10.44 14.34 1.93
N MET A 156 -9.34 14.62 2.59
CA MET A 156 -9.28 14.89 4.03
C MET A 156 -10.11 16.10 4.48
N PHE A 157 -10.12 17.18 3.69
CA PHE A 157 -10.74 18.44 4.08
C PHE A 157 -11.95 18.83 3.22
N GLU A 158 -12.40 17.96 2.35
CA GLU A 158 -13.47 18.24 1.40
C GLU A 158 -14.44 17.07 1.35
N ASP A 159 -15.73 17.38 1.24
CA ASP A 159 -16.80 16.37 1.10
C ASP A 159 -16.91 15.92 -0.37
N ARG A 160 -15.81 15.42 -0.91
CA ARG A 160 -15.70 14.83 -2.26
C ARG A 160 -14.58 13.80 -2.30
N SER A 161 -14.58 13.00 -3.34
CA SER A 161 -13.58 11.98 -3.58
C SER A 161 -12.95 12.13 -4.97
N LEU A 162 -11.73 11.63 -5.13
CA LEU A 162 -11.04 11.47 -6.40
C LEU A 162 -11.35 10.10 -6.98
N GLN A 163 -11.49 10.01 -8.29
CA GLN A 163 -11.55 8.74 -9.01
C GLN A 163 -10.14 8.40 -9.49
N ILE A 164 -9.52 7.40 -8.90
CA ILE A 164 -8.16 6.95 -9.21
C ILE A 164 -8.11 5.44 -9.33
N MET A 165 -7.12 4.94 -10.07
CA MET A 165 -6.85 3.51 -10.07
C MET A 165 -6.10 3.11 -8.80
N SER A 166 -6.45 1.98 -8.20
CA SER A 166 -5.77 1.45 -7.03
C SER A 166 -5.68 -0.07 -7.03
N TYR A 167 -4.86 -0.61 -6.16
CA TYR A 167 -4.95 -2.03 -5.79
C TYR A 167 -6.33 -2.33 -5.22
N ASN A 168 -6.83 -3.54 -5.50
CA ASN A 168 -7.87 -4.12 -4.67
C ASN A 168 -7.28 -4.54 -3.31
N LEU A 169 -8.16 -4.78 -2.35
CA LEU A 169 -7.77 -5.11 -0.99
C LEU A 169 -6.92 -6.39 -0.91
N GLU A 170 -7.27 -7.39 -1.70
CA GLU A 170 -6.60 -8.69 -1.69
C GLU A 170 -5.16 -8.58 -2.20
N THR A 171 -4.90 -7.81 -3.26
CA THR A 171 -3.53 -7.54 -3.74
C THR A 171 -2.72 -6.77 -2.69
N LEU A 172 -3.34 -5.76 -2.04
CA LEU A 172 -2.70 -4.98 -0.98
C LEU A 172 -2.29 -5.86 0.21
N LEU A 173 -3.18 -6.76 0.65
CA LEU A 173 -2.90 -7.72 1.73
C LEU A 173 -1.85 -8.76 1.30
N ALA A 174 -1.94 -9.26 0.07
CA ALA A 174 -1.02 -10.24 -0.48
C ALA A 174 0.44 -9.76 -0.47
N GLU A 175 0.71 -8.52 -0.90
CA GLU A 175 2.05 -7.95 -0.83
C GLU A 175 2.60 -7.88 0.60
N LYS A 176 1.75 -7.53 1.58
CA LYS A 176 2.16 -7.45 2.99
C LYS A 176 2.42 -8.82 3.60
N LEU A 177 1.54 -9.78 3.32
CA LEU A 177 1.69 -11.16 3.78
C LEU A 177 2.96 -11.80 3.19
N GLU A 178 3.21 -11.61 1.89
CA GLU A 178 4.42 -12.09 1.23
C GLU A 178 5.68 -11.46 1.85
N THR A 179 5.66 -10.15 2.08
CA THR A 179 6.80 -9.45 2.70
C THR A 179 7.07 -9.97 4.12
N ILE A 180 6.04 -10.26 4.91
CA ILE A 180 6.18 -10.85 6.25
C ILE A 180 6.75 -12.26 6.15
N MET A 181 6.21 -13.09 5.26
CA MET A 181 6.69 -14.44 5.01
C MET A 181 8.17 -14.46 4.61
N TYR A 182 8.52 -13.68 3.59
CA TYR A 182 9.88 -13.68 3.04
C TYR A 182 10.93 -13.14 4.03
N ARG A 183 10.63 -12.05 4.74
CA ARG A 183 11.55 -11.44 5.70
C ARG A 183 11.64 -12.21 7.01
N GLY A 184 10.61 -12.91 7.41
CA GLY A 184 10.58 -13.72 8.62
C GLY A 184 11.10 -12.94 9.84
N THR A 185 12.05 -13.52 10.58
CA THR A 185 12.66 -12.91 11.78
C THR A 185 13.59 -11.73 11.49
N SER A 186 13.95 -11.47 10.23
CA SER A 186 14.70 -10.28 9.81
C SER A 186 13.80 -9.10 9.45
N ASN A 187 12.49 -9.21 9.68
CA ASN A 187 11.53 -8.19 9.29
C ASN A 187 11.57 -6.97 10.23
N THR A 188 11.87 -5.81 9.67
CA THR A 188 11.82 -4.50 10.36
C THR A 188 10.59 -3.67 9.98
N ARG A 189 9.74 -4.17 9.06
CA ARG A 189 8.59 -3.45 8.52
C ARG A 189 7.34 -3.66 9.37
N MET A 190 7.34 -3.14 10.58
CA MET A 190 6.22 -3.29 11.53
C MET A 190 4.91 -2.72 11.01
N ARG A 191 4.97 -1.78 10.07
CA ARG A 191 3.79 -1.24 9.39
C ARG A 191 2.98 -2.29 8.66
N ASP A 192 3.61 -3.31 8.07
CA ASP A 192 2.89 -4.35 7.34
C ASP A 192 2.03 -5.21 8.27
N PHE A 193 2.55 -5.53 9.46
CA PHE A 193 1.78 -6.22 10.51
C PHE A 193 0.60 -5.36 11.00
N TYR A 194 0.87 -4.08 11.28
CA TYR A 194 -0.17 -3.14 11.73
C TYR A 194 -1.25 -2.92 10.66
N ASP A 195 -0.86 -2.75 9.40
CA ASP A 195 -1.79 -2.55 8.30
C ASP A 195 -2.73 -3.76 8.11
N ILE A 196 -2.20 -5.00 8.22
CA ILE A 196 -3.03 -6.22 8.18
C ILE A 196 -4.03 -6.20 9.32
N TYR A 197 -3.58 -5.94 10.55
CA TYR A 197 -4.47 -5.86 11.71
C TYR A 197 -5.59 -4.84 11.52
N MET A 198 -5.25 -3.64 11.06
CA MET A 198 -6.23 -2.56 10.85
C MET A 198 -7.24 -2.87 9.74
N LEU A 199 -6.77 -3.43 8.61
CA LEU A 199 -7.61 -3.76 7.48
C LEU A 199 -8.55 -4.94 7.79
N THR A 200 -8.05 -5.96 8.48
CA THR A 200 -8.84 -7.16 8.80
C THR A 200 -9.79 -6.96 9.97
N GLY A 201 -9.48 -6.04 10.88
CA GLY A 201 -10.31 -5.70 12.03
C GLY A 201 -11.41 -4.67 11.74
N LYS A 202 -11.39 -4.00 10.59
CA LYS A 202 -12.34 -2.94 10.29
C LYS A 202 -13.71 -3.50 9.87
N PRO A 203 -14.81 -3.12 10.55
CA PRO A 203 -16.16 -3.51 10.14
C PRO A 203 -16.50 -3.05 8.72
N GLY A 204 -17.15 -3.92 7.94
CA GLY A 204 -17.55 -3.64 6.57
C GLY A 204 -16.49 -3.89 5.50
N ILE A 205 -15.27 -4.25 5.88
CA ILE A 205 -14.27 -4.74 4.94
C ILE A 205 -14.47 -6.24 4.73
N ALA A 206 -14.82 -6.62 3.50
CA ALA A 206 -14.96 -8.02 3.08
C ALA A 206 -13.74 -8.43 2.26
N ILE A 207 -13.13 -9.55 2.61
CA ILE A 207 -11.96 -10.12 1.91
C ILE A 207 -12.41 -11.40 1.22
N ASN A 208 -12.18 -11.50 -0.09
CA ASN A 208 -12.42 -12.71 -0.85
C ASN A 208 -11.21 -13.65 -0.77
N ASP A 209 -11.35 -14.77 -0.06
CA ASP A 209 -10.25 -15.72 0.19
C ASP A 209 -9.64 -16.30 -1.08
N ALA A 210 -10.46 -16.61 -2.09
CA ALA A 210 -9.98 -17.18 -3.33
C ALA A 210 -9.18 -16.14 -4.14
N THR A 211 -9.60 -14.88 -4.12
CA THR A 211 -8.86 -13.78 -4.75
C THR A 211 -7.58 -13.46 -3.97
N LEU A 212 -7.64 -13.44 -2.63
CA LEU A 212 -6.47 -13.25 -1.79
C LEU A 212 -5.39 -14.32 -2.05
N TYR A 213 -5.80 -15.58 -2.11
CA TYR A 213 -4.86 -16.67 -2.37
C TYR A 213 -4.22 -16.56 -3.76
N ARG A 214 -5.01 -16.22 -4.79
CA ARG A 214 -4.46 -15.98 -6.15
C ARG A 214 -3.51 -14.79 -6.18
N ALA A 215 -3.85 -13.69 -5.49
CA ALA A 215 -2.99 -12.52 -5.39
C ALA A 215 -1.68 -12.85 -4.66
N PHE A 216 -1.75 -13.60 -3.56
CA PHE A 216 -0.59 -14.04 -2.80
C PHE A 216 0.34 -14.93 -3.63
N LEU A 217 -0.21 -15.89 -4.39
CA LEU A 217 0.57 -16.72 -5.30
C LEU A 217 1.21 -15.89 -6.42
N ALA A 218 0.45 -14.97 -7.04
CA ALA A 218 0.95 -14.12 -8.11
C ALA A 218 2.10 -13.22 -7.61
N THR A 219 1.94 -12.59 -6.44
CA THR A 219 2.98 -11.79 -5.79
C THR A 219 4.22 -12.63 -5.47
N SER A 220 4.02 -13.82 -4.86
CA SER A 220 5.12 -14.73 -4.52
C SER A 220 5.86 -15.25 -5.76
N ASN A 221 5.15 -15.51 -6.86
CA ASN A 221 5.78 -15.89 -8.14
C ASN A 221 6.61 -14.75 -8.71
N THR A 222 6.06 -13.53 -8.78
CA THR A 222 6.76 -12.34 -9.27
C THR A 222 8.02 -12.07 -8.46
N ARG A 223 7.97 -12.26 -7.14
CA ARG A 223 9.10 -12.05 -6.21
C ARG A 223 9.98 -13.28 -6.00
N ARG A 224 9.68 -14.41 -6.66
CA ARG A 224 10.41 -15.68 -6.56
C ARG A 224 10.49 -16.24 -5.12
N THR A 225 9.43 -16.05 -4.34
CA THR A 225 9.35 -16.44 -2.92
C THR A 225 8.42 -17.62 -2.65
N THR A 226 7.90 -18.27 -3.68
CA THR A 226 6.95 -19.40 -3.56
C THR A 226 7.46 -20.57 -2.72
N GLY A 227 8.79 -20.79 -2.68
CA GLY A 227 9.42 -21.82 -1.87
C GLY A 227 9.21 -21.65 -0.34
N PHE A 228 8.87 -20.44 0.11
CA PHE A 228 8.59 -20.16 1.53
C PHE A 228 7.15 -20.42 1.93
N ILE A 229 6.22 -20.55 0.98
CA ILE A 229 4.79 -20.72 1.25
C ILE A 229 4.50 -21.91 2.19
N PRO A 230 5.10 -23.12 1.98
CA PRO A 230 4.84 -24.26 2.88
C PRO A 230 5.32 -24.06 4.32
N GLN A 231 6.20 -23.08 4.54
CA GLN A 231 6.84 -22.80 5.83
C GLN A 231 6.22 -21.58 6.52
N PHE A 232 5.21 -20.94 5.93
CA PHE A 232 4.74 -19.64 6.40
C PHE A 232 4.23 -19.69 7.85
N ALA A 233 3.46 -20.71 8.23
CA ALA A 233 3.01 -20.91 9.60
C ALA A 233 4.18 -21.01 10.59
N ALA A 234 5.20 -21.83 10.30
CA ALA A 234 6.39 -21.98 11.14
C ALA A 234 7.23 -20.67 11.22
N ILE A 235 7.29 -19.92 10.11
CA ILE A 235 7.91 -18.59 10.09
C ILE A 235 7.19 -17.65 11.04
N LEU A 236 5.84 -17.63 11.04
CA LEU A 236 5.06 -16.76 11.94
C LEU A 236 5.25 -17.13 13.41
N GLU A 237 5.39 -18.39 13.75
CA GLU A 237 5.70 -18.81 15.12
C GLU A 237 7.09 -18.32 15.57
N SER A 238 8.06 -18.43 14.68
CA SER A 238 9.40 -17.88 14.92
C SER A 238 9.40 -16.35 15.07
N VAL A 239 8.60 -15.64 14.27
CA VAL A 239 8.41 -14.19 14.35
C VAL A 239 7.75 -13.79 15.66
N GLU A 240 6.70 -14.50 16.08
CA GLU A 240 5.95 -14.20 17.31
C GLU A 240 6.83 -14.31 18.56
N SER A 241 7.64 -15.39 18.63
CA SER A 241 8.50 -15.67 19.78
C SER A 241 9.81 -14.88 19.78
N ASN A 242 10.12 -14.14 18.71
CA ASN A 242 11.38 -13.43 18.57
C ASN A 242 11.41 -12.13 19.38
N GLY A 243 12.24 -12.08 20.42
CA GLY A 243 12.36 -10.92 21.32
C GLY A 243 12.88 -9.65 20.64
N GLU A 244 13.68 -9.76 19.57
CA GLU A 244 14.18 -8.59 18.84
C GLU A 244 13.05 -7.96 18.01
N ILE A 245 12.19 -8.76 17.38
CA ILE A 245 11.00 -8.25 16.68
C ILE A 245 10.06 -7.53 17.65
N GLN A 246 9.86 -8.09 18.84
CA GLN A 246 9.04 -7.44 19.87
C GLN A 246 9.64 -6.08 20.31
N LYS A 247 10.96 -5.97 20.40
CA LYS A 247 11.62 -4.68 20.68
C LYS A 247 11.40 -3.69 19.54
N ILE A 248 11.51 -4.14 18.28
CA ILE A 248 11.25 -3.30 17.10
C ILE A 248 9.79 -2.86 17.08
N TRP A 249 8.84 -3.75 17.40
CA TRP A 249 7.43 -3.43 17.55
C TRP A 249 7.19 -2.35 18.61
N ASN A 250 7.75 -2.54 19.81
CA ASN A 250 7.62 -1.57 20.89
C ASN A 250 8.18 -0.19 20.53
N LYS A 251 9.30 -0.18 19.79
CA LYS A 251 9.85 1.07 19.25
C LYS A 251 8.91 1.69 18.21
N PHE A 252 8.37 0.89 17.30
CA PHE A 252 7.41 1.35 16.30
C PHE A 252 6.18 2.00 16.95
N CYS A 253 5.64 1.42 18.02
CA CYS A 253 4.53 1.99 18.78
C CYS A 253 4.90 3.35 19.39
N LYS A 254 6.11 3.49 19.95
CA LYS A 254 6.58 4.76 20.53
C LYS A 254 6.80 5.86 19.48
N ASP A 255 7.25 5.45 18.29
CA ASP A 255 7.57 6.38 17.21
C ASP A 255 6.34 6.78 16.37
N ASN A 256 5.17 6.15 16.61
CA ASN A 256 3.95 6.36 15.83
C ASN A 256 2.72 6.52 16.72
N ASP A 257 2.34 7.74 17.04
CA ASP A 257 1.22 8.09 17.94
C ASP A 257 -0.14 7.53 17.49
N TYR A 258 -0.30 7.17 16.24
CA TYR A 258 -1.52 6.54 15.72
C TYR A 258 -1.61 5.04 16.07
N VAL A 259 -0.49 4.41 16.43
CA VAL A 259 -0.46 3.04 16.92
C VAL A 259 -0.79 3.07 18.40
N LEU A 260 -2.08 3.13 18.71
CA LEU A 260 -2.55 2.98 20.10
C LEU A 260 -2.04 1.64 20.64
N GLU A 261 -1.86 1.52 21.95
CA GLU A 261 -1.31 0.36 22.66
C GLU A 261 -1.91 -0.97 22.17
N HIS A 262 -1.37 -1.48 21.06
CA HIS A 262 -1.75 -2.79 20.54
C HIS A 262 -0.72 -3.80 21.01
N ASP A 263 -1.21 -4.79 21.75
CA ASP A 263 -0.45 -5.95 22.16
C ASP A 263 0.08 -6.67 20.91
N TRP A 264 1.38 -6.97 20.90
CA TRP A 264 2.03 -7.73 19.84
C TRP A 264 1.30 -9.03 19.50
N HIS A 265 0.79 -9.74 20.52
CA HIS A 265 0.03 -10.97 20.31
C HIS A 265 -1.24 -10.77 19.49
N LYS A 266 -1.93 -9.64 19.65
CA LYS A 266 -3.12 -9.32 18.83
C LYS A 266 -2.75 -9.03 17.39
N ILE A 267 -1.64 -8.35 17.20
CA ILE A 267 -1.12 -8.01 15.87
C ILE A 267 -0.75 -9.28 15.11
N ILE A 268 0.08 -10.13 15.71
CA ILE A 268 0.53 -11.38 15.06
C ILE A 268 -0.63 -12.36 14.85
N ALA A 269 -1.61 -12.40 15.78
CA ALA A 269 -2.81 -13.21 15.62
C ALA A 269 -3.61 -12.85 14.37
N SER A 270 -3.71 -11.57 14.02
CA SER A 270 -4.37 -11.15 12.78
C SER A 270 -3.66 -11.68 11.53
N VAL A 271 -2.33 -11.71 11.54
CA VAL A 271 -1.52 -12.26 10.44
C VAL A 271 -1.68 -13.78 10.35
N LYS A 272 -1.68 -14.48 11.49
CA LYS A 272 -1.93 -15.94 11.56
C LYS A 272 -3.33 -16.33 11.04
N ILE A 273 -4.34 -15.51 11.33
CA ILE A 273 -5.69 -15.70 10.76
C ILE A 273 -5.64 -15.62 9.22
N MET A 274 -4.92 -14.66 8.68
CA MET A 274 -4.81 -14.50 7.23
C MET A 274 -3.99 -15.64 6.59
N GLU A 275 -2.91 -16.08 7.24
CA GLU A 275 -2.13 -17.24 6.83
C GLU A 275 -3.01 -18.51 6.78
N ASN A 276 -3.81 -18.76 7.82
CA ASN A 276 -4.71 -19.91 7.87
C ASN A 276 -5.76 -19.87 6.73
N ARG A 277 -6.29 -18.68 6.38
CA ARG A 277 -7.19 -18.52 5.23
C ARG A 277 -6.48 -18.87 3.91
N LEU A 278 -5.22 -18.49 3.73
CA LEU A 278 -4.40 -18.87 2.57
C LEU A 278 -4.19 -20.38 2.51
N GLU A 279 -3.85 -21.00 3.63
CA GLU A 279 -3.62 -22.46 3.71
C GLU A 279 -4.89 -23.25 3.37
N GLN A 280 -6.05 -22.82 3.90
CA GLN A 280 -7.34 -23.44 3.55
C GLN A 280 -7.63 -23.38 2.04
N GLN A 281 -7.31 -22.28 1.37
CA GLN A 281 -7.46 -22.16 -0.07
C GLN A 281 -6.45 -23.03 -0.83
N ARG A 282 -5.22 -23.13 -0.34
CA ARG A 282 -4.19 -24.02 -0.88
C ARG A 282 -4.64 -25.48 -0.86
N GLU A 283 -5.18 -25.94 0.26
CA GLU A 283 -5.68 -27.30 0.39
C GLU A 283 -6.91 -27.57 -0.50
N ARG A 284 -7.82 -26.60 -0.63
CA ARG A 284 -8.95 -26.68 -1.56
C ARG A 284 -8.47 -26.83 -3.02
N ALA A 285 -7.50 -26.05 -3.44
CA ALA A 285 -6.93 -26.10 -4.78
C ALA A 285 -6.28 -27.45 -5.07
N LYS A 286 -5.53 -28.04 -4.12
CA LYS A 286 -4.94 -29.38 -4.25
C LYS A 286 -6.00 -30.45 -4.43
N ARG A 287 -7.06 -30.43 -3.62
CA ARG A 287 -8.17 -31.42 -3.71
C ARG A 287 -8.89 -31.33 -5.06
N SER A 288 -9.16 -30.14 -5.56
CA SER A 288 -9.80 -29.93 -6.85
C SER A 288 -8.92 -30.47 -8.01
N HIS A 289 -7.62 -30.29 -7.92
CA HIS A 289 -6.68 -30.81 -8.93
C HIS A 289 -6.58 -32.33 -8.89
N ALA A 290 -6.54 -32.93 -7.70
CA ALA A 290 -6.55 -34.38 -7.54
C ALA A 290 -7.86 -35.03 -8.08
N CYS A 291 -9.01 -34.39 -7.88
CA CYS A 291 -10.28 -34.86 -8.42
C CYS A 291 -10.33 -34.85 -9.94
N LEU A 292 -9.74 -33.82 -10.58
CA LEU A 292 -9.68 -33.72 -12.05
C LEU A 292 -8.79 -34.79 -12.66
N LEU A 293 -7.67 -35.17 -12.02
CA LEU A 293 -6.80 -36.25 -12.48
C LEU A 293 -7.50 -37.61 -12.39
N TYR A 294 -8.26 -37.88 -11.33
CA TYR A 294 -9.02 -39.15 -11.20
C TYR A 294 -10.14 -39.29 -12.23
N THR A 295 -10.74 -38.18 -12.67
CA THR A 295 -11.80 -38.23 -13.70
C THR A 295 -11.25 -38.36 -15.10
N SER A 296 -10.03 -37.90 -15.41
CA SER A 296 -9.38 -38.14 -16.71
C SER A 296 -8.91 -39.59 -16.88
N ASP A 297 -8.31 -40.19 -15.85
CA ASP A 297 -7.86 -41.59 -15.89
C ASP A 297 -9.03 -42.60 -15.96
N ALA A 298 -10.21 -42.23 -15.41
CA ALA A 298 -11.42 -43.04 -15.52
C ALA A 298 -12.08 -42.99 -16.91
N ALA A 299 -11.81 -41.92 -17.69
CA ALA A 299 -12.32 -41.79 -19.08
C ALA A 299 -11.44 -42.52 -20.11
N ASP A 300 -10.14 -42.68 -19.85
CA ASP A 300 -9.20 -43.39 -20.74
C ASP A 300 -9.20 -44.90 -20.51
N GLY A 301 -9.87 -45.42 -19.48
CA GLY A 301 -9.97 -46.87 -19.20
C GLY A 301 -11.18 -47.60 -19.82
N LEU A 302 -11.96 -46.94 -20.69
CA LEU A 302 -13.15 -47.48 -21.36
C LEU A 302 -13.04 -47.48 -22.89
N ILE A 303 -11.91 -47.93 -23.42
CA ILE A 303 -11.78 -48.29 -24.85
C ILE A 303 -11.28 -49.74 -24.97
#